data_42dd89bfe7b3b14ec333a13385833bb3
#
_entry.id   42dd89bfe7b3b14ec333a13385833bb3
#
_cell.length_a   1.000
_cell.length_b   1.000
_cell.length_c   1.000
_cell.angle_alpha   90.00
_cell.angle_beta   90.00
_cell.angle_gamma   90.00
#
_symmetry.space_group_name_H-M   'P 1'
#
loop_
_entity.id
_entity.type
_entity.pdbx_description
1 polymer ?
#
loop_
_entity_poly.entity_id
_entity_poly.type
_entity_poly.pdbx_seq_one_letter_code
_entity_poly.pdbx_strand_id
1 'polypeptide(L)'
;MPKRSFSDFEDKKKVNAWSEKNELKAHEVSIYSHKKAIFKCYNKDCGHEFKRYIYNITSGSWCPFCAKYKKTLCGEKSCIPCRKNSFVSFHDKDKVNAWSDKNELKSHEVPLFSSKTAIFKCYNEECGREFELMIYQVSSHGNQWCPCCNGNTFCNKSICIPCYNKSFSSFKDKDKVNSWSEKNEFKQNQVKFSSDKKAIFKCYNEECGREFELKIDNVTSGKQWCPCCNSDKFCNKSICIPCYNKSFSSFKDKDKVNSWSDKNEFKQNEVSLFSSKKAIFKCFKCEHEFKSIISQISRGRWCKFCHAMKNKFIKKLVEIFYDMGIKYDVEVSVKCGGRILRWDMVVYNNKREFYIESDGEHHFSFEGLVSSCRTNISNEKAQKEFEYQREKDLLKEKHIVDNNKLLFRISYNQFDDLEELVQEMISKSNKKNKGVVKMDDIYDW
;
A
#
# COMPACT_ATOMS: atom_id res chain seq x y z
N MET A 1 38.62 -68.96 33.69
CA MET A 1 39.44 -67.77 33.98
C MET A 1 38.95 -67.16 35.28
N PRO A 2 39.85 -66.88 36.28
CA PRO A 2 39.40 -66.23 37.51
C PRO A 2 38.75 -64.94 37.22
N LYS A 3 37.58 -64.65 37.83
CA LYS A 3 36.85 -63.41 37.66
C LYS A 3 37.72 -62.29 38.26
N ARG A 4 38.29 -61.44 37.36
CA ARG A 4 39.02 -60.21 37.77
C ARG A 4 38.14 -59.38 38.68
N SER A 5 38.60 -59.03 39.84
CA SER A 5 37.94 -58.18 40.81
C SER A 5 38.17 -56.71 40.43
N PHE A 6 37.37 -55.77 40.96
CA PHE A 6 37.55 -54.31 40.69
C PHE A 6 38.90 -53.83 41.29
N SER A 7 39.46 -54.49 42.33
CA SER A 7 40.76 -54.14 42.82
C SER A 7 41.91 -54.42 41.81
N ASP A 8 41.66 -55.32 40.81
CA ASP A 8 42.62 -55.66 39.77
C ASP A 8 42.55 -54.74 38.57
N PHE A 9 41.62 -53.75 38.57
CA PHE A 9 41.44 -52.81 37.48
C PHE A 9 42.70 -51.98 37.28
N GLU A 10 43.03 -51.73 36.00
CA GLU A 10 44.29 -51.10 35.60
C GLU A 10 44.43 -49.67 36.13
N ASP A 11 43.32 -48.90 36.11
CA ASP A 11 43.29 -47.52 36.61
C ASP A 11 43.25 -47.53 38.16
N LYS A 12 44.43 -47.52 38.76
CA LYS A 12 44.58 -47.55 40.25
C LYS A 12 43.99 -46.28 40.92
N LYS A 13 43.89 -45.13 40.19
CA LYS A 13 43.22 -43.93 40.74
C LYS A 13 41.74 -44.20 40.98
N LYS A 14 41.07 -44.92 40.06
CA LYS A 14 39.66 -45.30 40.21
C LYS A 14 39.49 -46.40 41.29
N VAL A 15 40.42 -47.35 41.44
CA VAL A 15 40.36 -48.32 42.47
C VAL A 15 40.49 -47.65 43.82
N ASN A 16 41.48 -46.81 44.04
CA ASN A 16 41.69 -46.07 45.29
C ASN A 16 40.58 -45.08 45.62
N ALA A 17 39.72 -44.76 44.63
CA ALA A 17 38.57 -43.91 44.83
C ALA A 17 37.33 -44.66 45.38
N TRP A 18 37.42 -45.95 45.66
CA TRP A 18 36.36 -46.75 46.25
C TRP A 18 36.00 -46.19 47.62
N SER A 19 34.73 -45.84 47.85
CA SER A 19 34.32 -45.28 49.15
C SER A 19 34.13 -46.33 50.18
N GLU A 20 34.57 -46.04 51.41
CA GLU A 20 34.36 -46.88 52.59
C GLU A 20 32.86 -47.08 52.92
N LYS A 21 31.97 -46.26 52.38
CA LYS A 21 30.51 -46.39 52.54
C LYS A 21 29.89 -47.53 51.74
N ASN A 22 30.67 -48.19 50.89
CA ASN A 22 30.21 -49.40 50.21
C ASN A 22 30.12 -50.58 51.14
N GLU A 23 29.05 -51.35 51.04
CA GLU A 23 28.85 -52.58 51.79
C GLU A 23 29.89 -53.67 51.43
N LEU A 24 30.30 -53.70 50.17
CA LEU A 24 31.27 -54.62 49.62
C LEU A 24 32.63 -53.93 49.43
N LYS A 25 33.73 -54.66 49.60
CA LYS A 25 35.07 -54.18 49.28
C LYS A 25 35.38 -54.34 47.79
N ALA A 26 36.32 -53.56 47.25
CA ALA A 26 36.65 -53.54 45.82
C ALA A 26 37.09 -54.90 45.27
N HIS A 27 37.69 -55.73 46.09
CA HIS A 27 38.13 -57.10 45.74
C HIS A 27 36.99 -58.14 45.71
N GLU A 28 35.82 -57.79 46.28
CA GLU A 28 34.65 -58.68 46.34
C GLU A 28 33.72 -58.51 45.14
N VAL A 29 33.97 -57.56 44.25
CA VAL A 29 33.11 -57.24 43.06
C VAL A 29 33.90 -57.35 41.77
N SER A 30 33.27 -57.96 40.74
CA SER A 30 33.85 -58.07 39.40
C SER A 30 33.96 -56.70 38.67
N ILE A 31 35.03 -56.56 37.89
CA ILE A 31 35.21 -55.37 37.01
C ILE A 31 34.06 -55.16 36.00
N TYR A 32 33.28 -56.18 35.63
CA TYR A 32 32.12 -56.14 34.75
C TYR A 32 30.79 -56.11 35.50
N SER A 33 30.83 -55.82 36.81
CA SER A 33 29.66 -55.88 37.67
C SER A 33 28.65 -54.80 37.31
N HIS A 34 27.38 -55.17 37.17
CA HIS A 34 26.24 -54.30 37.08
C HIS A 34 25.76 -53.74 38.43
N LYS A 35 26.48 -53.98 39.49
CA LYS A 35 26.24 -53.38 40.82
C LYS A 35 26.66 -51.90 40.80
N LYS A 36 25.89 -51.02 41.47
CA LYS A 36 26.30 -49.66 41.75
C LYS A 36 27.19 -49.63 43.00
N ALA A 37 28.28 -48.86 42.86
CA ALA A 37 29.15 -48.56 44.01
C ALA A 37 29.34 -47.06 44.17
N ILE A 38 29.72 -46.65 45.39
CA ILE A 38 30.04 -45.27 45.74
C ILE A 38 31.53 -45.06 45.52
N PHE A 39 31.88 -43.99 44.82
CA PHE A 39 33.25 -43.57 44.52
C PHE A 39 33.47 -42.13 44.99
N LYS A 40 34.66 -41.86 45.59
CA LYS A 40 35.09 -40.48 45.86
C LYS A 40 35.94 -39.96 44.71
N CYS A 41 35.55 -38.86 44.14
CA CYS A 41 36.28 -38.30 43.01
C CYS A 41 37.73 -37.96 43.40
N TYR A 42 38.69 -38.50 42.64
CA TYR A 42 40.12 -38.23 42.86
C TYR A 42 40.57 -36.85 42.41
N ASN A 43 39.73 -36.09 41.69
CA ASN A 43 39.99 -34.69 41.39
C ASN A 43 39.81 -33.88 42.69
N LYS A 44 40.91 -33.28 43.18
CA LYS A 44 40.94 -32.50 44.41
C LYS A 44 39.98 -31.32 44.42
N ASP A 45 39.80 -30.72 43.28
CA ASP A 45 38.86 -29.57 43.07
C ASP A 45 37.40 -30.02 43.14
N CYS A 46 37.11 -31.32 43.02
CA CYS A 46 35.76 -31.87 43.04
C CYS A 46 35.47 -32.60 44.36
N GLY A 47 36.23 -33.59 44.67
CA GLY A 47 36.16 -34.37 45.94
C GLY A 47 34.81 -35.06 46.23
N HIS A 48 33.83 -35.01 45.34
CA HIS A 48 32.47 -35.48 45.55
C HIS A 48 32.37 -36.98 45.54
N GLU A 49 31.56 -37.52 46.43
CA GLU A 49 31.10 -38.92 46.36
C GLU A 49 29.97 -39.05 45.37
N PHE A 50 30.01 -40.10 44.53
CA PHE A 50 28.97 -40.37 43.53
C PHE A 50 28.73 -41.86 43.39
N LYS A 51 27.51 -42.27 43.10
CA LYS A 51 27.10 -43.65 42.90
C LYS A 51 27.01 -43.97 41.41
N ARG A 52 27.77 -45.01 40.97
CA ARG A 52 27.80 -45.45 39.56
C ARG A 52 27.90 -46.97 39.47
N TYR A 53 27.44 -47.50 38.31
CA TYR A 53 27.66 -48.89 37.97
C TYR A 53 29.16 -49.16 37.76
N ILE A 54 29.70 -50.27 38.32
CA ILE A 54 31.12 -50.63 38.26
C ILE A 54 31.56 -50.77 36.79
N TYR A 55 30.74 -51.43 35.93
CA TYR A 55 31.06 -51.59 34.51
C TYR A 55 31.22 -50.27 33.80
N ASN A 56 30.46 -49.21 34.14
CA ASN A 56 30.61 -47.87 33.56
C ASN A 56 31.95 -47.23 33.93
N ILE A 57 32.42 -47.48 35.16
CA ILE A 57 33.72 -46.98 35.62
C ILE A 57 34.86 -47.68 34.88
N THR A 58 34.77 -48.97 34.66
CA THR A 58 35.78 -49.75 33.92
C THR A 58 35.75 -49.53 32.45
N SER A 59 34.58 -49.14 31.87
CA SER A 59 34.41 -48.72 30.50
C SER A 59 34.76 -47.24 30.23
N GLY A 60 35.44 -46.55 31.11
CA GLY A 60 35.97 -45.21 30.91
C GLY A 60 35.15 -44.06 31.51
N SER A 61 33.91 -44.32 31.94
CA SER A 61 33.12 -43.29 32.63
C SER A 61 33.71 -42.97 34.00
N TRP A 62 33.56 -41.73 34.42
CA TRP A 62 34.00 -41.30 35.75
C TRP A 62 32.97 -40.42 36.46
N CYS A 63 33.43 -39.52 37.26
CA CYS A 63 32.64 -38.62 38.08
C CYS A 63 31.69 -37.79 37.25
N PRO A 64 30.38 -37.82 37.51
CA PRO A 64 29.39 -37.01 36.78
C PRO A 64 29.61 -35.50 36.94
N PHE A 65 30.31 -35.10 38.01
CA PHE A 65 30.58 -33.70 38.32
C PHE A 65 31.86 -33.14 37.67
N CYS A 66 32.74 -33.97 37.13
CA CYS A 66 33.98 -33.57 36.43
C CYS A 66 33.92 -33.72 34.90
N ALA A 67 32.92 -34.35 34.36
CA ALA A 67 32.81 -34.57 32.91
C ALA A 67 32.68 -33.24 32.15
N LYS A 68 33.27 -33.17 30.96
CA LYS A 68 33.40 -31.93 30.17
C LYS A 68 32.06 -31.32 29.66
N TYR A 69 31.02 -32.15 29.55
CA TYR A 69 29.69 -31.71 29.11
C TYR A 69 28.63 -32.21 30.08
N LYS A 70 28.23 -31.39 31.05
CA LYS A 70 27.37 -31.82 32.15
C LYS A 70 25.98 -31.24 32.12
N LYS A 71 25.03 -32.12 32.42
CA LYS A 71 23.63 -31.75 32.70
C LYS A 71 23.34 -31.63 34.20
N THR A 72 24.22 -32.13 35.07
CA THR A 72 24.01 -32.19 36.53
C THR A 72 25.15 -31.52 37.28
N LEU A 73 24.82 -30.59 38.15
CA LEU A 73 25.74 -29.91 39.06
C LEU A 73 25.47 -30.39 40.50
N CYS A 74 26.48 -30.28 41.36
CA CYS A 74 26.34 -30.73 42.75
C CYS A 74 25.64 -29.72 43.67
N GLY A 75 25.48 -28.48 43.24
CA GLY A 75 24.87 -27.40 44.02
C GLY A 75 25.82 -26.71 45.01
N GLU A 76 27.02 -27.29 45.29
CA GLU A 76 27.96 -26.70 46.24
C GLU A 76 28.80 -25.60 45.62
N LYS A 77 28.84 -24.41 46.26
CA LYS A 77 29.60 -23.24 45.83
C LYS A 77 31.11 -23.48 45.75
N SER A 78 31.63 -24.37 46.61
CA SER A 78 33.07 -24.71 46.70
C SER A 78 33.57 -25.62 45.58
N CYS A 79 32.66 -26.34 44.89
CA CYS A 79 33.03 -27.24 43.80
C CYS A 79 33.47 -26.52 42.55
N ILE A 80 34.77 -26.41 42.32
CA ILE A 80 35.35 -25.69 41.15
C ILE A 80 34.86 -26.27 39.81
N PRO A 81 34.85 -27.60 39.55
CA PRO A 81 34.35 -28.14 38.29
C PRO A 81 32.86 -27.83 38.03
N CYS A 82 32.02 -27.89 39.05
CA CYS A 82 30.62 -27.54 38.90
C CYS A 82 30.44 -26.06 38.64
N ARG A 83 31.15 -25.20 39.37
CA ARG A 83 31.11 -23.75 39.18
C ARG A 83 31.57 -23.34 37.78
N LYS A 84 32.62 -23.97 37.23
CA LYS A 84 33.09 -23.72 35.85
C LYS A 84 32.06 -24.11 34.78
N ASN A 85 31.15 -25.03 35.08
CA ASN A 85 30.10 -25.48 34.15
C ASN A 85 28.70 -24.87 34.45
N SER A 86 28.61 -24.04 35.48
CA SER A 86 27.35 -23.36 35.85
C SER A 86 27.21 -21.98 35.22
N PHE A 87 26.00 -21.44 35.27
CA PHE A 87 25.70 -20.13 34.70
C PHE A 87 26.52 -18.99 35.31
N VAL A 88 26.95 -19.13 36.58
CA VAL A 88 27.82 -18.15 37.25
C VAL A 88 29.20 -17.99 36.56
N SER A 89 29.61 -18.95 35.74
CA SER A 89 30.84 -18.88 34.96
C SER A 89 30.70 -18.19 33.62
N PHE A 90 29.50 -17.79 33.26
CA PHE A 90 29.26 -17.09 32.00
C PHE A 90 30.15 -15.86 31.89
N HIS A 91 30.70 -15.61 30.71
CA HIS A 91 31.68 -14.52 30.49
C HIS A 91 31.08 -13.13 30.69
N ASP A 92 29.81 -12.96 30.33
CA ASP A 92 29.07 -11.71 30.50
C ASP A 92 28.57 -11.60 31.95
N LYS A 93 29.32 -10.83 32.76
CA LYS A 93 29.04 -10.69 34.19
C LYS A 93 27.80 -9.88 34.50
N ASP A 94 27.42 -8.97 33.62
CA ASP A 94 26.18 -8.17 33.77
C ASP A 94 24.95 -9.12 33.69
N LYS A 95 24.96 -10.07 32.77
CA LYS A 95 23.92 -11.09 32.68
C LYS A 95 23.91 -12.04 33.85
N VAL A 96 25.10 -12.38 34.39
CA VAL A 96 25.19 -13.22 35.60
C VAL A 96 24.63 -12.51 36.82
N ASN A 97 24.98 -11.23 36.99
CA ASN A 97 24.51 -10.38 38.09
C ASN A 97 23.02 -10.04 37.97
N ALA A 98 22.47 -10.17 36.77
CA ALA A 98 21.06 -9.95 36.48
C ALA A 98 20.15 -11.12 36.91
N TRP A 99 20.70 -12.19 37.51
CA TRP A 99 19.92 -13.31 38.00
C TRP A 99 19.00 -12.86 39.13
N SER A 100 17.69 -13.06 38.97
CA SER A 100 16.69 -12.61 39.95
C SER A 100 16.66 -13.51 41.19
N ASP A 101 16.50 -12.90 42.36
CA ASP A 101 16.30 -13.61 43.63
C ASP A 101 14.99 -14.40 43.69
N LYS A 102 14.06 -14.16 42.75
CA LYS A 102 12.83 -14.95 42.61
C LYS A 102 13.02 -16.34 42.03
N ASN A 103 14.22 -16.65 41.52
CA ASN A 103 14.52 -17.99 41.04
C ASN A 103 14.66 -18.94 42.21
N GLU A 104 14.05 -20.12 42.10
CA GLU A 104 14.20 -21.18 43.10
C GLU A 104 15.66 -21.66 43.24
N LEU A 105 16.37 -21.74 42.12
CA LEU A 105 17.78 -22.16 42.05
C LEU A 105 18.69 -20.93 41.92
N LYS A 106 19.89 -21.04 42.50
CA LYS A 106 20.94 -20.04 42.35
C LYS A 106 21.70 -20.24 41.04
N SER A 107 22.31 -19.20 40.51
CA SER A 107 23.03 -19.21 39.23
C SER A 107 24.17 -20.24 39.17
N HIS A 108 24.73 -20.62 40.30
CA HIS A 108 25.77 -21.67 40.41
C HIS A 108 25.21 -23.10 40.43
N GLU A 109 23.90 -23.26 40.62
CA GLU A 109 23.22 -24.56 40.69
C GLU A 109 22.68 -25.03 39.35
N VAL A 110 22.72 -24.17 38.32
CA VAL A 110 22.20 -24.46 36.98
C VAL A 110 23.31 -24.49 35.93
N PRO A 111 23.29 -25.48 35.02
CA PRO A 111 24.28 -25.55 33.94
C PRO A 111 24.25 -24.37 33.01
N LEU A 112 25.42 -23.94 32.49
CA LEU A 112 25.59 -22.79 31.60
C LEU A 112 24.67 -22.83 30.37
N PHE A 113 24.43 -24.01 29.80
CA PHE A 113 23.58 -24.20 28.61
C PHE A 113 22.30 -24.97 28.93
N SER A 114 21.71 -24.70 30.09
CA SER A 114 20.48 -25.37 30.53
C SER A 114 19.27 -24.91 29.68
N SER A 115 18.39 -25.87 29.36
CA SER A 115 17.08 -25.60 28.79
C SER A 115 16.03 -25.12 29.83
N LYS A 116 16.41 -25.02 31.09
CA LYS A 116 15.52 -24.46 32.12
C LYS A 116 15.32 -22.98 31.92
N THR A 117 14.14 -22.51 32.24
CA THR A 117 13.81 -21.08 32.27
C THR A 117 14.28 -20.47 33.58
N ALA A 118 14.74 -19.23 33.53
CA ALA A 118 15.09 -18.44 34.70
C ALA A 118 14.61 -17.02 34.55
N ILE A 119 14.38 -16.34 35.68
CA ILE A 119 14.01 -14.94 35.77
C ILE A 119 15.27 -14.09 35.83
N PHE A 120 15.36 -13.07 34.97
CA PHE A 120 16.47 -12.13 34.92
C PHE A 120 15.94 -10.70 35.11
N LYS A 121 16.67 -9.86 35.81
CA LYS A 121 16.43 -8.43 35.89
C LYS A 121 17.28 -7.71 34.86
N CYS A 122 16.66 -6.91 33.99
CA CYS A 122 17.41 -6.16 32.98
C CYS A 122 18.42 -5.23 33.66
N TYR A 123 19.70 -5.33 33.25
CA TYR A 123 20.77 -4.47 33.76
C TYR A 123 20.74 -3.06 33.16
N ASN A 124 19.96 -2.81 32.11
CA ASN A 124 19.67 -1.45 31.68
C ASN A 124 18.75 -0.80 32.73
N GLU A 125 19.27 0.18 33.45
CA GLU A 125 18.58 0.88 34.54
C GLU A 125 17.28 1.56 34.06
N GLU A 126 17.28 2.09 32.86
CA GLU A 126 16.11 2.71 32.23
C GLU A 126 14.99 1.71 31.95
N CYS A 127 15.28 0.42 31.93
CA CYS A 127 14.34 -0.66 31.76
C CYS A 127 14.00 -1.34 33.11
N GLY A 128 15.02 -1.85 33.80
CA GLY A 128 14.93 -2.51 35.12
C GLY A 128 13.89 -3.66 35.21
N ARG A 129 13.42 -4.16 34.06
CA ARG A 129 12.34 -5.16 34.00
C ARG A 129 12.88 -6.54 34.35
N GLU A 130 12.06 -7.29 35.09
CA GLU A 130 12.22 -8.74 35.18
C GLU A 130 11.55 -9.44 33.99
N PHE A 131 12.20 -10.48 33.46
CA PHE A 131 11.73 -11.27 32.36
C PHE A 131 12.25 -12.71 32.45
N GLU A 132 11.55 -13.64 31.82
CA GLU A 132 11.92 -15.05 31.78
C GLU A 132 12.57 -15.39 30.45
N LEU A 133 13.69 -16.12 30.50
CA LEU A 133 14.33 -16.69 29.32
C LEU A 133 14.93 -18.05 29.68
N MET A 134 15.07 -18.92 28.69
CA MET A 134 15.84 -20.15 28.87
C MET A 134 17.32 -19.78 28.99
N ILE A 135 18.02 -20.44 29.94
CA ILE A 135 19.41 -20.13 30.27
C ILE A 135 20.32 -20.27 29.04
N TYR A 136 20.09 -21.30 28.18
CA TYR A 136 20.88 -21.44 26.95
C TYR A 136 20.70 -20.27 25.96
N GLN A 137 19.54 -19.63 25.93
CA GLN A 137 19.30 -18.46 25.07
C GLN A 137 20.12 -17.24 25.51
N VAL A 138 20.33 -17.13 26.82
CA VAL A 138 21.17 -16.09 27.41
C VAL A 138 22.66 -16.36 27.21
N SER A 139 23.07 -17.63 27.32
CA SER A 139 24.47 -18.05 27.31
C SER A 139 25.00 -18.50 25.94
N SER A 140 24.16 -18.74 24.95
CA SER A 140 24.57 -19.08 23.58
C SER A 140 24.96 -17.83 22.78
N HIS A 141 25.63 -18.02 21.64
CA HIS A 141 26.06 -16.94 20.74
C HIS A 141 24.94 -16.10 20.13
N GLY A 142 23.67 -16.50 20.28
CA GLY A 142 22.50 -15.79 19.78
C GLY A 142 22.08 -14.55 20.57
N ASN A 143 22.74 -14.25 21.69
CA ASN A 143 22.64 -13.02 22.47
C ASN A 143 21.21 -12.53 22.77
N GLN A 144 20.27 -13.43 22.96
CA GLN A 144 18.94 -13.03 23.41
C GLN A 144 19.03 -12.44 24.83
N TRP A 145 18.40 -11.29 25.00
CA TRP A 145 18.35 -10.59 26.27
C TRP A 145 16.95 -9.97 26.48
N CYS A 146 16.88 -8.95 27.26
CA CYS A 146 15.64 -8.28 27.63
C CYS A 146 14.73 -8.02 26.42
N PRO A 147 13.51 -8.55 26.39
CA PRO A 147 12.55 -8.32 25.29
C PRO A 147 12.19 -6.86 25.06
N CYS A 148 12.33 -6.01 26.10
CA CYS A 148 12.10 -4.58 25.95
C CYS A 148 13.27 -3.87 25.26
N CYS A 149 14.53 -4.24 25.57
CA CYS A 149 15.70 -3.56 25.04
C CYS A 149 16.03 -4.04 23.62
N ASN A 150 16.04 -5.36 23.41
CA ASN A 150 16.50 -5.99 22.17
C ASN A 150 15.38 -6.62 21.32
N GLY A 151 14.15 -6.67 21.84
CA GLY A 151 13.03 -7.34 21.19
C GLY A 151 11.95 -6.40 20.65
N ASN A 152 10.91 -7.04 20.15
CA ASN A 152 9.72 -6.39 19.60
C ASN A 152 8.59 -6.24 20.62
N THR A 153 8.77 -6.72 21.83
CA THR A 153 7.77 -6.71 22.91
C THR A 153 7.81 -5.41 23.68
N PHE A 154 6.64 -4.93 24.08
CA PHE A 154 6.47 -3.81 25.00
C PHE A 154 6.15 -4.34 26.38
N CYS A 155 6.71 -3.70 27.43
CA CYS A 155 6.30 -3.98 28.79
C CYS A 155 5.11 -3.09 29.18
N ASN A 156 4.33 -3.56 30.16
CA ASN A 156 3.18 -2.80 30.66
C ASN A 156 3.56 -1.78 31.73
N LYS A 157 4.86 -1.51 31.93
CA LYS A 157 5.30 -0.47 32.89
C LYS A 157 5.11 0.92 32.28
N SER A 158 4.57 1.84 33.06
CA SER A 158 4.33 3.23 32.66
C SER A 158 5.60 3.99 32.30
N ILE A 159 6.75 3.58 32.86
CA ILE A 159 8.04 4.23 32.65
C ILE A 159 9.06 3.17 32.26
N CYS A 160 9.18 2.89 30.96
CA CYS A 160 10.26 2.09 30.38
C CYS A 160 10.80 2.84 29.17
N ILE A 161 11.93 3.50 29.33
CA ILE A 161 12.54 4.33 28.27
C ILE A 161 12.82 3.54 26.99
N PRO A 162 13.38 2.31 27.03
CA PRO A 162 13.55 1.50 25.82
C PRO A 162 12.23 1.16 25.09
N CYS A 163 11.14 0.96 25.81
CA CYS A 163 9.82 0.79 25.19
C CYS A 163 9.29 2.11 24.61
N TYR A 164 9.42 3.20 25.35
CA TYR A 164 9.03 4.52 24.87
C TYR A 164 9.76 4.89 23.58
N ASN A 165 11.10 4.78 23.56
CA ASN A 165 11.95 5.18 22.43
C ASN A 165 11.64 4.44 21.11
N LYS A 166 11.07 3.25 21.16
CA LYS A 166 10.62 2.50 19.97
C LYS A 166 9.11 2.58 19.72
N SER A 167 8.36 3.23 20.60
CA SER A 167 6.91 3.36 20.49
C SER A 167 6.50 4.52 19.60
N PHE A 168 5.24 4.49 19.14
CA PHE A 168 4.65 5.60 18.38
C PHE A 168 4.65 6.93 19.19
N SER A 169 4.56 6.86 20.53
CA SER A 169 4.64 8.04 21.40
C SER A 169 5.95 8.82 21.24
N SER A 170 7.06 8.16 20.88
CA SER A 170 8.35 8.80 20.68
C SER A 170 8.55 9.35 19.26
N PHE A 171 7.60 9.15 18.36
CA PHE A 171 7.73 9.60 17.00
C PHE A 171 7.97 11.11 16.93
N LYS A 172 8.85 11.52 16.03
CA LYS A 172 9.33 12.91 15.93
C LYS A 172 8.25 13.94 15.61
N ASP A 173 7.28 13.54 14.80
CA ASP A 173 6.16 14.40 14.40
C ASP A 173 5.08 14.35 15.49
N LYS A 174 5.10 15.37 16.36
CA LYS A 174 4.20 15.44 17.53
C LYS A 174 2.75 15.69 17.15
N ASP A 175 2.47 16.33 16.03
CA ASP A 175 1.10 16.53 15.55
C ASP A 175 0.46 15.18 15.21
N LYS A 176 1.21 14.29 14.57
CA LYS A 176 0.74 12.92 14.31
C LYS A 176 0.60 12.09 15.58
N VAL A 177 1.51 12.25 16.55
CA VAL A 177 1.40 11.57 17.86
C VAL A 177 0.13 12.03 18.58
N ASN A 178 -0.11 13.34 18.65
CA ASN A 178 -1.29 13.93 19.31
C ASN A 178 -2.60 13.62 18.56
N SER A 179 -2.50 13.23 17.31
CA SER A 179 -3.65 12.82 16.48
C SER A 179 -4.18 11.41 16.76
N TRP A 180 -3.57 10.69 17.69
CA TRP A 180 -4.01 9.34 18.06
C TRP A 180 -5.41 9.35 18.66
N SER A 181 -6.34 8.56 18.10
CA SER A 181 -7.71 8.50 18.60
C SER A 181 -7.83 7.63 19.86
N GLU A 182 -8.66 8.05 20.81
CA GLU A 182 -9.00 7.26 22.00
C GLU A 182 -9.79 5.98 21.67
N LYS A 183 -10.31 5.86 20.46
CA LYS A 183 -11.02 4.67 19.96
C LYS A 183 -10.11 3.49 19.63
N ASN A 184 -8.80 3.69 19.69
CA ASN A 184 -7.86 2.60 19.48
C ASN A 184 -7.87 1.62 20.67
N GLU A 185 -7.87 0.32 20.41
CA GLU A 185 -7.83 -0.73 21.41
C GLU A 185 -6.51 -0.76 22.21
N PHE A 186 -5.45 -0.16 21.69
CA PHE A 186 -4.13 -0.09 22.30
C PHE A 186 -3.62 1.34 22.36
N LYS A 187 -2.78 1.62 23.34
CA LYS A 187 -2.17 2.95 23.50
C LYS A 187 -0.97 3.13 22.57
N GLN A 188 -0.69 4.37 22.21
CA GLN A 188 0.44 4.75 21.35
C GLN A 188 1.83 4.33 21.91
N ASN A 189 1.97 4.19 23.23
CA ASN A 189 3.19 3.71 23.88
C ASN A 189 3.32 2.17 23.88
N GLN A 190 2.31 1.45 23.40
CA GLN A 190 2.27 -0.02 23.33
C GLN A 190 2.52 -0.58 21.94
N VAL A 191 2.82 0.28 20.96
CA VAL A 191 3.01 -0.12 19.58
C VAL A 191 4.23 0.59 18.98
N LYS A 192 4.98 -0.09 18.12
CA LYS A 192 6.13 0.51 17.43
C LYS A 192 5.69 1.56 16.43
N PHE A 193 6.52 2.61 16.26
CA PHE A 193 6.30 3.57 15.17
C PHE A 193 6.49 2.96 13.77
N SER A 194 7.18 1.80 13.64
CA SER A 194 7.32 1.04 12.38
C SER A 194 6.36 -0.15 12.29
N SER A 195 5.23 -0.14 13.01
CA SER A 195 4.27 -1.24 13.03
C SER A 195 3.38 -1.25 11.80
N ASP A 196 3.09 -2.43 11.27
CA ASP A 196 2.08 -2.66 10.23
C ASP A 196 0.64 -2.67 10.74
N LYS A 197 0.46 -2.60 12.08
CA LYS A 197 -0.88 -2.49 12.69
C LYS A 197 -1.58 -1.23 12.21
N LYS A 198 -2.89 -1.34 12.06
CA LYS A 198 -3.76 -0.19 11.78
C LYS A 198 -4.13 0.51 13.08
N ALA A 199 -4.20 1.83 13.01
CA ALA A 199 -4.69 2.67 14.09
C ALA A 199 -5.59 3.78 13.55
N ILE A 200 -6.47 4.29 14.40
CA ILE A 200 -7.37 5.41 14.10
C ILE A 200 -6.67 6.71 14.53
N PHE A 201 -6.64 7.65 13.61
CA PHE A 201 -6.06 8.99 13.80
C PHE A 201 -7.12 10.06 13.56
N LYS A 202 -7.08 11.14 14.32
CA LYS A 202 -7.84 12.35 14.05
C LYS A 202 -6.97 13.35 13.28
N CYS A 203 -7.43 13.84 12.16
CA CYS A 203 -6.65 14.81 11.39
C CYS A 203 -6.36 16.06 12.22
N TYR A 204 -5.09 16.46 12.30
CA TYR A 204 -4.66 17.68 13.00
C TYR A 204 -5.01 18.96 12.24
N ASN A 205 -5.34 18.88 10.95
CA ASN A 205 -5.93 20.03 10.26
C ASN A 205 -7.34 20.26 10.82
N GLU A 206 -7.54 21.37 11.54
CA GLU A 206 -8.79 21.73 12.22
C GLU A 206 -9.96 21.85 11.24
N GLU A 207 -9.72 22.36 10.02
CA GLU A 207 -10.71 22.46 8.95
C GLU A 207 -11.20 21.08 8.45
N CYS A 208 -10.46 20.03 8.75
CA CYS A 208 -10.81 18.64 8.42
C CYS A 208 -11.35 17.90 9.64
N GLY A 209 -10.56 17.79 10.71
CA GLY A 209 -10.89 17.13 11.98
C GLY A 209 -11.40 15.68 11.84
N ARG A 210 -11.21 15.04 10.68
CA ARG A 210 -11.72 13.71 10.37
C ARG A 210 -10.93 12.64 11.11
N GLU A 211 -11.62 11.62 11.61
CA GLU A 211 -11.00 10.36 12.00
C GLU A 211 -10.86 9.44 10.77
N PHE A 212 -9.72 8.76 10.70
CA PHE A 212 -9.42 7.82 9.63
C PHE A 212 -8.49 6.72 10.15
N GLU A 213 -8.55 5.54 9.53
CA GLU A 213 -7.71 4.40 9.86
C GLU A 213 -6.56 4.27 8.85
N LEU A 214 -5.33 4.15 9.36
CA LEU A 214 -4.13 3.89 8.57
C LEU A 214 -3.19 2.93 9.29
N LYS A 215 -2.32 2.27 8.54
CA LYS A 215 -1.16 1.57 9.09
C LYS A 215 -0.19 2.57 9.70
N ILE A 216 0.35 2.25 10.87
CA ILE A 216 1.25 3.14 11.62
C ILE A 216 2.54 3.41 10.83
N ASP A 217 3.10 2.41 10.16
CA ASP A 217 4.29 2.56 9.30
C ASP A 217 4.07 3.52 8.12
N ASN A 218 2.87 3.56 7.55
CA ASN A 218 2.52 4.52 6.50
C ASN A 218 2.49 5.96 7.01
N VAL A 219 2.01 6.15 8.25
CA VAL A 219 1.97 7.46 8.93
C VAL A 219 3.38 7.96 9.23
N THR A 220 4.24 7.09 9.77
CA THR A 220 5.60 7.44 10.22
C THR A 220 6.59 7.58 9.07
N SER A 221 6.44 6.79 8.00
CA SER A 221 7.26 6.93 6.79
C SER A 221 6.92 8.16 5.93
N GLY A 222 5.87 8.90 6.29
CA GLY A 222 5.40 10.06 5.52
C GLY A 222 4.65 9.72 4.24
N LYS A 223 4.45 8.45 3.93
CA LYS A 223 3.80 8.00 2.69
C LYS A 223 2.31 8.36 2.63
N GLN A 224 1.64 8.35 3.77
CA GLN A 224 0.20 8.60 3.84
C GLN A 224 -0.16 9.38 5.09
N TRP A 225 -1.16 10.22 4.96
CA TRP A 225 -1.83 10.91 6.06
C TRP A 225 -3.34 10.97 5.77
N CYS A 226 -4.02 11.95 6.32
CA CYS A 226 -5.45 12.12 6.14
C CYS A 226 -5.90 12.04 4.68
N PRO A 227 -6.80 11.12 4.32
CA PRO A 227 -7.28 10.97 2.95
C PRO A 227 -7.96 12.22 2.40
N CYS A 228 -8.54 13.08 3.26
CA CYS A 228 -9.15 14.33 2.83
C CYS A 228 -8.11 15.39 2.45
N CYS A 229 -6.99 15.44 3.18
CA CYS A 229 -5.98 16.48 2.98
C CYS A 229 -4.96 16.10 1.89
N ASN A 230 -4.57 14.82 1.80
CA ASN A 230 -3.43 14.38 1.00
C ASN A 230 -3.77 13.39 -0.13
N SER A 231 -5.04 13.14 -0.41
CA SER A 231 -5.44 12.28 -1.53
C SER A 231 -6.70 12.78 -2.23
N ASP A 232 -7.04 12.17 -3.37
CA ASP A 232 -8.25 12.48 -4.13
C ASP A 232 -9.54 11.88 -3.53
N LYS A 233 -9.45 11.26 -2.37
CA LYS A 233 -10.62 10.70 -1.68
C LYS A 233 -11.40 11.79 -0.97
N PHE A 234 -12.72 11.73 -1.10
CA PHE A 234 -13.66 12.62 -0.44
C PHE A 234 -14.23 11.97 0.80
N CYS A 235 -14.50 12.76 1.84
CA CYS A 235 -15.26 12.29 2.99
C CYS A 235 -16.74 12.64 2.82
N ASN A 236 -17.61 11.87 3.48
CA ASN A 236 -19.07 12.09 3.43
C ASN A 236 -19.56 13.15 4.44
N LYS A 237 -18.64 13.95 5.02
CA LYS A 237 -19.04 15.04 5.94
C LYS A 237 -19.46 16.27 5.14
N SER A 238 -20.59 16.88 5.54
CA SER A 238 -21.16 18.07 4.91
C SER A 238 -20.22 19.28 4.97
N ILE A 239 -19.34 19.34 5.97
CA ILE A 239 -18.42 20.47 6.18
C ILE A 239 -17.00 19.90 6.34
N CYS A 240 -16.29 19.74 5.24
CA CYS A 240 -14.87 19.44 5.22
C CYS A 240 -14.22 20.37 4.20
N ILE A 241 -13.56 21.41 4.67
CA ILE A 241 -12.95 22.44 3.82
C ILE A 241 -11.91 21.83 2.85
N PRO A 242 -10.99 20.94 3.25
CA PRO A 242 -10.09 20.29 2.32
C PRO A 242 -10.80 19.48 1.21
N CYS A 243 -11.92 18.84 1.49
CA CYS A 243 -12.71 18.15 0.46
C CYS A 243 -13.41 19.15 -0.46
N TYR A 244 -14.01 20.21 0.11
CA TYR A 244 -14.63 21.27 -0.69
C TYR A 244 -13.62 21.91 -1.63
N ASN A 245 -12.44 22.34 -1.16
CA ASN A 245 -11.42 23.04 -1.92
C ASN A 245 -10.90 22.27 -3.14
N LYS A 246 -10.93 20.93 -3.11
CA LYS A 246 -10.54 20.10 -4.27
C LYS A 246 -11.73 19.60 -5.09
N SER A 247 -12.97 19.87 -4.65
CA SER A 247 -14.19 19.43 -5.35
C SER A 247 -14.59 20.37 -6.47
N PHE A 248 -15.48 19.89 -7.36
CA PHE A 248 -16.07 20.72 -8.39
C PHE A 248 -16.90 21.89 -7.82
N SER A 249 -17.46 21.74 -6.61
CA SER A 249 -18.17 22.83 -5.92
C SER A 249 -17.31 24.07 -5.66
N SER A 250 -15.99 23.91 -5.55
CA SER A 250 -15.04 25.02 -5.36
C SER A 250 -14.64 25.72 -6.65
N PHE A 251 -15.12 25.23 -7.80
CA PHE A 251 -14.75 25.83 -9.08
C PHE A 251 -15.08 27.32 -9.10
N LYS A 252 -14.15 28.12 -9.61
CA LYS A 252 -14.26 29.60 -9.65
C LYS A 252 -15.45 30.11 -10.45
N ASP A 253 -15.81 29.41 -11.53
CA ASP A 253 -16.93 29.73 -12.39
C ASP A 253 -18.22 29.18 -11.78
N LYS A 254 -18.92 30.01 -11.00
CA LYS A 254 -20.12 29.59 -10.25
C LYS A 254 -21.31 29.30 -11.17
N ASP A 255 -21.40 29.90 -12.35
CA ASP A 255 -22.44 29.56 -13.32
C ASP A 255 -22.32 28.10 -13.76
N LYS A 256 -21.11 27.62 -13.99
CA LYS A 256 -20.87 26.21 -14.32
C LYS A 256 -21.14 25.29 -13.14
N VAL A 257 -20.82 25.70 -11.90
CA VAL A 257 -21.15 24.94 -10.71
C VAL A 257 -22.65 24.78 -10.55
N ASN A 258 -23.40 25.90 -10.69
CA ASN A 258 -24.85 25.94 -10.57
C ASN A 258 -25.57 25.20 -11.72
N SER A 259 -24.87 24.98 -12.81
CA SER A 259 -25.37 24.22 -13.99
C SER A 259 -25.36 22.71 -13.81
N TRP A 260 -24.96 22.22 -12.67
CA TRP A 260 -24.92 20.76 -12.34
C TRP A 260 -26.34 20.20 -12.31
N SER A 261 -26.62 19.19 -13.12
CA SER A 261 -27.95 18.57 -13.17
C SER A 261 -28.22 17.63 -12.01
N ASP A 262 -29.45 17.65 -11.49
CA ASP A 262 -29.92 16.73 -10.45
C ASP A 262 -29.99 15.26 -10.92
N LYS A 263 -29.88 15.03 -12.23
CA LYS A 263 -29.82 13.69 -12.84
C LYS A 263 -28.47 12.98 -12.63
N ASN A 264 -27.49 13.65 -12.04
CA ASN A 264 -26.21 13.04 -11.75
C ASN A 264 -26.31 12.11 -10.54
N GLU A 265 -25.68 10.94 -10.61
CA GLU A 265 -25.62 9.93 -9.52
C GLU A 265 -24.81 10.41 -8.30
N PHE A 266 -23.99 11.45 -8.44
CA PHE A 266 -23.12 11.99 -7.41
C PHE A 266 -23.20 13.51 -7.38
N LYS A 267 -22.91 14.09 -6.22
CA LYS A 267 -22.94 15.55 -6.03
C LYS A 267 -21.62 16.19 -6.45
N GLN A 268 -21.67 17.46 -6.77
CA GLN A 268 -20.52 18.27 -7.17
C GLN A 268 -19.42 18.40 -6.09
N ASN A 269 -19.78 18.24 -4.80
CA ASN A 269 -18.83 18.23 -3.69
C ASN A 269 -18.18 16.84 -3.43
N GLU A 270 -18.61 15.80 -4.16
CA GLU A 270 -18.12 14.42 -4.03
C GLU A 270 -17.13 14.06 -5.14
N VAL A 271 -16.82 14.99 -6.01
CA VAL A 271 -15.98 14.72 -7.18
C VAL A 271 -14.92 15.81 -7.36
N SER A 272 -13.71 15.39 -7.76
CA SER A 272 -12.59 16.32 -7.97
C SER A 272 -12.85 17.29 -9.14
N LEU A 273 -12.38 18.52 -8.96
CA LEU A 273 -12.39 19.57 -9.99
C LEU A 273 -11.80 19.10 -11.35
N PHE A 274 -10.79 18.21 -11.32
CA PHE A 274 -10.15 17.67 -12.53
C PHE A 274 -10.47 16.20 -12.79
N SER A 275 -11.63 15.73 -12.31
CA SER A 275 -12.07 14.35 -12.48
C SER A 275 -12.28 13.98 -13.95
N SER A 276 -11.91 12.75 -14.30
CA SER A 276 -12.24 12.14 -15.60
C SER A 276 -13.69 11.63 -15.69
N LYS A 277 -14.46 11.68 -14.60
CA LYS A 277 -15.87 11.30 -14.61
C LYS A 277 -16.67 12.22 -15.51
N LYS A 278 -17.71 11.66 -16.15
CA LYS A 278 -18.69 12.43 -16.92
C LYS A 278 -19.85 12.84 -16.00
N ALA A 279 -20.26 14.08 -16.12
CA ALA A 279 -21.45 14.62 -15.45
C ALA A 279 -22.39 15.29 -16.47
N ILE A 280 -23.66 15.41 -16.09
CA ILE A 280 -24.70 16.09 -16.85
C ILE A 280 -24.76 17.54 -16.34
N PHE A 281 -24.79 18.50 -17.28
CA PHE A 281 -24.88 19.93 -17.00
C PHE A 281 -26.06 20.52 -17.78
N LYS A 282 -26.81 21.43 -17.17
CA LYS A 282 -27.78 22.25 -17.86
C LYS A 282 -27.13 23.60 -18.23
N CYS A 283 -27.03 23.90 -19.50
CA CYS A 283 -26.36 25.13 -19.96
C CYS A 283 -27.11 26.39 -19.51
N PHE A 284 -26.45 27.28 -18.79
CA PHE A 284 -27.05 28.57 -18.36
C PHE A 284 -27.32 29.56 -19.48
N LYS A 285 -26.82 29.31 -20.72
CA LYS A 285 -27.04 30.18 -21.86
C LYS A 285 -28.14 29.69 -22.79
N CYS A 286 -28.21 28.40 -23.09
CA CYS A 286 -29.12 27.81 -24.05
C CYS A 286 -30.04 26.73 -23.45
N GLU A 287 -29.97 26.51 -22.16
CA GLU A 287 -30.77 25.56 -21.36
C GLU A 287 -30.66 24.09 -21.76
N HIS A 288 -29.91 23.73 -22.81
CA HIS A 288 -29.69 22.34 -23.20
C HIS A 288 -28.93 21.57 -22.12
N GLU A 289 -29.39 20.36 -21.88
CA GLU A 289 -28.63 19.38 -21.08
C GLU A 289 -27.57 18.71 -21.94
N PHE A 290 -26.38 18.64 -21.43
CA PHE A 290 -25.27 17.93 -22.09
C PHE A 290 -24.40 17.19 -21.11
N LYS A 291 -23.82 16.05 -21.52
CA LYS A 291 -22.90 15.24 -20.75
C LYS A 291 -21.46 15.58 -21.12
N SER A 292 -20.64 15.91 -20.12
CA SER A 292 -19.23 16.27 -20.35
C SER A 292 -18.33 15.73 -19.25
N ILE A 293 -17.03 15.58 -19.55
CA ILE A 293 -16.01 15.23 -18.56
C ILE A 293 -15.74 16.48 -17.70
N ILE A 294 -15.78 16.30 -16.38
CA ILE A 294 -15.64 17.40 -15.41
C ILE A 294 -14.33 18.16 -15.60
N SER A 295 -13.21 17.48 -15.84
CA SER A 295 -11.93 18.14 -16.08
C SER A 295 -11.92 19.01 -17.34
N GLN A 296 -12.73 18.70 -18.33
CA GLN A 296 -12.87 19.55 -19.54
C GLN A 296 -13.62 20.83 -19.23
N ILE A 297 -14.67 20.75 -18.40
CA ILE A 297 -15.42 21.92 -17.92
C ILE A 297 -14.50 22.84 -17.11
N SER A 298 -13.70 22.27 -16.21
CA SER A 298 -12.74 23.00 -15.37
C SER A 298 -11.62 23.68 -16.18
N ARG A 299 -11.27 23.09 -17.33
CA ARG A 299 -10.29 23.67 -18.29
C ARG A 299 -10.88 24.68 -19.27
N GLY A 300 -12.13 25.09 -19.07
CA GLY A 300 -12.76 26.15 -19.87
C GLY A 300 -13.69 25.67 -20.97
N ARG A 301 -13.77 24.38 -21.30
CA ARG A 301 -14.77 23.86 -22.24
C ARG A 301 -16.16 24.00 -21.63
N TRP A 302 -17.16 24.19 -22.49
CA TRP A 302 -18.55 24.31 -22.07
C TRP A 302 -19.49 23.60 -23.04
N CYS A 303 -20.70 24.10 -23.13
CA CYS A 303 -21.78 23.54 -23.92
C CYS A 303 -21.43 23.46 -25.42
N LYS A 304 -21.53 22.25 -25.98
CA LYS A 304 -21.29 21.99 -27.39
C LYS A 304 -22.28 22.74 -28.29
N PHE A 305 -23.54 22.90 -27.86
CA PHE A 305 -24.54 23.68 -28.61
C PHE A 305 -24.15 25.15 -28.72
N CYS A 306 -23.80 25.79 -27.60
CA CYS A 306 -23.33 27.17 -27.65
C CYS A 306 -22.04 27.35 -28.46
N HIS A 307 -21.23 26.32 -28.57
CA HIS A 307 -20.04 26.34 -29.42
C HIS A 307 -20.43 26.24 -30.90
N ALA A 308 -21.26 25.26 -31.21
CA ALA A 308 -21.76 25.08 -32.59
C ALA A 308 -22.50 26.32 -33.13
N MET A 309 -23.29 26.98 -32.27
CA MET A 309 -24.03 28.21 -32.66
C MET A 309 -23.13 29.41 -33.02
N LYS A 310 -21.81 29.31 -32.82
CA LYS A 310 -20.86 30.31 -33.36
C LYS A 310 -20.66 30.17 -34.87
N ASN A 311 -20.90 28.99 -35.43
CA ASN A 311 -20.92 28.75 -36.86
C ASN A 311 -22.31 29.14 -37.40
N LYS A 312 -22.37 30.13 -38.32
CA LYS A 312 -23.63 30.63 -38.89
C LYS A 312 -24.41 29.54 -39.63
N PHE A 313 -23.72 28.61 -40.30
CA PHE A 313 -24.36 27.49 -41.01
C PHE A 313 -25.05 26.56 -40.01
N ILE A 314 -24.34 26.13 -38.98
CA ILE A 314 -24.90 25.24 -37.97
C ILE A 314 -26.06 25.88 -37.23
N LYS A 315 -25.95 27.20 -36.96
CA LYS A 315 -27.04 27.96 -36.34
C LYS A 315 -28.30 27.93 -37.22
N LYS A 316 -28.17 28.24 -38.51
CA LYS A 316 -29.31 28.24 -39.45
C LYS A 316 -29.88 26.82 -39.62
N LEU A 317 -29.05 25.80 -39.77
CA LEU A 317 -29.48 24.39 -39.82
C LEU A 317 -30.27 23.96 -38.57
N VAL A 318 -29.80 24.37 -37.39
CA VAL A 318 -30.49 24.10 -36.12
C VAL A 318 -31.87 24.75 -36.09
N GLU A 319 -32.01 26.02 -36.55
CA GLU A 319 -33.28 26.72 -36.65
C GLU A 319 -34.23 25.95 -37.58
N ILE A 320 -33.79 25.59 -38.78
CA ILE A 320 -34.61 24.86 -39.76
C ILE A 320 -35.08 23.50 -39.23
N PHE A 321 -34.17 22.66 -38.69
CA PHE A 321 -34.55 21.36 -38.15
C PHE A 321 -35.44 21.45 -36.91
N TYR A 322 -35.25 22.49 -36.08
CA TYR A 322 -36.08 22.74 -34.92
C TYR A 322 -37.53 23.09 -35.37
N ASP A 323 -37.69 23.98 -36.34
CA ASP A 323 -39.00 24.37 -36.87
C ASP A 323 -39.73 23.19 -37.54
N MET A 324 -38.97 22.28 -38.14
CA MET A 324 -39.50 21.04 -38.72
C MET A 324 -39.83 19.95 -37.68
N GLY A 325 -39.49 20.13 -36.39
CA GLY A 325 -39.64 19.13 -35.33
C GLY A 325 -38.73 17.91 -35.50
N ILE A 326 -37.65 18.03 -36.28
CA ILE A 326 -36.71 16.93 -36.55
C ILE A 326 -35.62 16.94 -35.50
N LYS A 327 -35.36 15.78 -34.90
CA LYS A 327 -34.34 15.62 -33.87
C LYS A 327 -32.93 15.67 -34.49
N TYR A 328 -32.03 16.35 -33.83
CA TYR A 328 -30.61 16.46 -34.21
C TYR A 328 -29.69 16.52 -33.02
N ASP A 329 -28.41 16.26 -33.28
CA ASP A 329 -27.28 16.47 -32.35
C ASP A 329 -26.18 17.26 -33.08
N VAL A 330 -25.49 18.16 -32.39
CA VAL A 330 -24.38 18.96 -32.95
C VAL A 330 -23.05 18.53 -32.31
N GLU A 331 -21.95 18.79 -33.05
CA GLU A 331 -20.59 18.48 -32.54
C GLU A 331 -20.44 17.02 -32.09
N VAL A 332 -20.87 16.07 -32.93
CA VAL A 332 -20.89 14.64 -32.58
C VAL A 332 -19.52 14.02 -32.77
N SER A 333 -18.92 13.51 -31.70
CA SER A 333 -17.62 12.89 -31.76
C SER A 333 -17.73 11.37 -31.94
N VAL A 334 -17.02 10.83 -32.93
CA VAL A 334 -16.99 9.40 -33.27
C VAL A 334 -15.55 8.93 -33.41
N LYS A 335 -15.30 7.70 -33.04
CA LYS A 335 -13.97 7.06 -33.17
C LYS A 335 -13.81 6.51 -34.59
N CYS A 336 -12.86 7.05 -35.34
CA CYS A 336 -12.57 6.70 -36.73
C CYS A 336 -11.10 6.36 -36.90
N GLY A 337 -10.75 5.15 -37.33
CA GLY A 337 -9.37 4.76 -37.57
C GLY A 337 -8.39 4.98 -36.41
N GLY A 338 -8.86 4.82 -35.16
CA GLY A 338 -8.07 5.08 -33.94
C GLY A 338 -8.08 6.55 -33.47
N ARG A 339 -8.56 7.49 -34.29
CA ARG A 339 -8.70 8.92 -33.96
C ARG A 339 -10.15 9.25 -33.55
N ILE A 340 -10.36 10.30 -32.75
CA ILE A 340 -11.69 10.83 -32.47
C ILE A 340 -11.91 12.02 -33.42
N LEU A 341 -12.82 11.83 -34.36
CA LEU A 341 -13.25 12.88 -35.28
C LEU A 341 -14.63 13.44 -34.88
N ARG A 342 -14.93 14.64 -35.30
CA ARG A 342 -16.15 15.33 -34.92
C ARG A 342 -16.93 15.75 -36.18
N TRP A 343 -18.19 15.37 -36.21
CA TRP A 343 -19.15 15.85 -37.21
C TRP A 343 -19.90 17.06 -36.72
N ASP A 344 -20.19 17.97 -37.61
CA ASP A 344 -20.89 19.20 -37.26
C ASP A 344 -22.31 18.93 -36.77
N MET A 345 -23.05 18.06 -37.47
CA MET A 345 -24.40 17.68 -37.08
C MET A 345 -24.73 16.23 -37.45
N VAL A 346 -25.60 15.62 -36.65
CA VAL A 346 -26.29 14.36 -36.96
C VAL A 346 -27.78 14.59 -36.84
N VAL A 347 -28.53 14.19 -37.83
CA VAL A 347 -29.99 14.37 -37.94
C VAL A 347 -30.68 13.02 -37.89
N TYR A 348 -31.74 12.91 -37.08
CA TYR A 348 -32.52 11.70 -36.88
C TYR A 348 -33.90 11.88 -37.50
N ASN A 349 -34.12 11.34 -38.70
CA ASN A 349 -35.37 11.41 -39.43
C ASN A 349 -35.99 10.03 -39.68
N ASN A 350 -37.19 9.77 -39.21
CA ASN A 350 -37.96 8.54 -39.46
C ASN A 350 -37.16 7.24 -39.28
N LYS A 351 -36.53 7.03 -38.12
CA LYS A 351 -35.64 5.89 -37.79
C LYS A 351 -34.35 5.81 -38.60
N ARG A 352 -34.03 6.81 -39.38
CA ARG A 352 -32.77 6.94 -40.12
C ARG A 352 -31.92 8.04 -39.52
N GLU A 353 -30.60 7.90 -39.62
CA GLU A 353 -29.68 8.96 -39.26
C GLU A 353 -28.83 9.36 -40.46
N PHE A 354 -28.54 10.64 -40.58
CA PHE A 354 -27.56 11.12 -41.52
C PHE A 354 -26.70 12.23 -40.91
N TYR A 355 -25.50 12.34 -41.42
CA TYR A 355 -24.49 13.29 -40.95
C TYR A 355 -24.44 14.49 -41.87
N ILE A 356 -24.11 15.64 -41.31
CA ILE A 356 -23.90 16.88 -42.06
C ILE A 356 -22.56 17.48 -41.69
N GLU A 357 -21.77 17.87 -42.68
CA GLU A 357 -20.59 18.70 -42.56
C GLU A 357 -20.81 20.01 -43.32
N SER A 358 -20.49 21.13 -42.68
CA SER A 358 -20.50 22.45 -43.29
C SER A 358 -19.07 22.90 -43.56
N ASP A 359 -18.65 22.74 -44.83
CA ASP A 359 -17.26 22.93 -45.19
C ASP A 359 -17.01 24.41 -45.54
N GLY A 360 -16.16 25.05 -44.73
CA GLY A 360 -15.68 26.40 -44.98
C GLY A 360 -14.66 26.47 -46.13
N GLU A 361 -14.35 27.63 -46.62
CA GLU A 361 -13.38 27.86 -47.69
C GLU A 361 -12.04 27.17 -47.50
N HIS A 362 -11.60 27.02 -46.23
CA HIS A 362 -10.36 26.37 -45.87
C HIS A 362 -10.30 24.84 -46.13
N HIS A 363 -11.42 24.21 -46.49
CA HIS A 363 -11.46 22.83 -46.95
C HIS A 363 -11.12 22.69 -48.44
N PHE A 364 -11.30 23.77 -49.20
CA PHE A 364 -11.22 23.74 -50.66
C PHE A 364 -9.92 24.30 -51.22
N SER A 365 -9.34 25.32 -50.57
CA SER A 365 -8.12 25.94 -51.04
C SER A 365 -7.13 26.24 -49.94
N PHE A 366 -5.87 26.27 -50.33
CA PHE A 366 -4.77 26.67 -49.45
C PHE A 366 -4.92 28.16 -49.05
N GLU A 367 -5.31 29.01 -49.99
CA GLU A 367 -5.57 30.43 -49.76
C GLU A 367 -6.69 30.63 -48.75
N GLY A 368 -7.75 29.85 -48.86
CA GLY A 368 -8.85 29.85 -47.89
C GLY A 368 -8.40 29.42 -46.48
N LEU A 369 -7.47 28.47 -46.36
CA LEU A 369 -6.87 28.12 -45.07
C LEU A 369 -6.05 29.28 -44.50
N VAL A 370 -5.18 29.90 -45.30
CA VAL A 370 -4.33 31.02 -44.88
C VAL A 370 -5.20 32.21 -44.42
N SER A 371 -6.26 32.53 -45.16
CA SER A 371 -7.20 33.61 -44.82
C SER A 371 -8.00 33.33 -43.54
N SER A 372 -8.27 32.09 -43.23
CA SER A 372 -8.98 31.67 -42.01
C SER A 372 -8.13 31.72 -40.75
N CYS A 373 -6.80 31.73 -40.86
CA CYS A 373 -5.86 31.76 -39.75
C CYS A 373 -5.82 33.15 -39.10
N ARG A 374 -6.03 33.21 -37.77
CA ARG A 374 -5.98 34.48 -36.99
C ARG A 374 -4.56 34.99 -36.75
N THR A 375 -3.53 34.23 -37.08
CA THR A 375 -2.11 34.56 -36.89
C THR A 375 -1.37 34.31 -38.20
N ASN A 376 -0.35 35.11 -38.50
CA ASN A 376 0.52 34.84 -39.64
C ASN A 376 1.15 33.45 -39.50
N ILE A 377 0.79 32.56 -40.43
CA ILE A 377 1.31 31.19 -40.52
C ILE A 377 2.27 31.14 -41.72
N SER A 378 3.41 30.42 -41.55
CA SER A 378 4.30 30.21 -42.70
C SER A 378 3.62 29.32 -43.75
N ASN A 379 3.89 29.54 -45.03
CA ASN A 379 3.33 28.73 -46.12
C ASN A 379 3.55 27.25 -45.94
N GLU A 380 4.73 26.83 -45.49
CA GLU A 380 5.03 25.43 -45.23
C GLU A 380 4.14 24.80 -44.11
N LYS A 381 3.87 25.58 -43.03
CA LYS A 381 2.99 25.15 -41.98
C LYS A 381 1.54 25.12 -42.41
N ALA A 382 1.13 26.09 -43.19
CA ALA A 382 -0.22 26.14 -43.77
C ALA A 382 -0.46 24.96 -44.72
N GLN A 383 0.51 24.62 -45.55
CA GLN A 383 0.43 23.44 -46.42
C GLN A 383 0.23 22.14 -45.65
N LYS A 384 1.04 21.92 -44.61
CA LYS A 384 0.90 20.72 -43.73
C LYS A 384 -0.47 20.67 -43.03
N GLU A 385 -1.00 21.80 -42.60
CA GLU A 385 -2.34 21.86 -41.96
C GLU A 385 -3.45 21.59 -42.97
N PHE A 386 -3.34 22.11 -44.21
CA PHE A 386 -4.29 21.82 -45.29
C PHE A 386 -4.31 20.33 -45.66
N GLU A 387 -3.15 19.73 -45.85
CA GLU A 387 -3.02 18.27 -46.09
C GLU A 387 -3.61 17.45 -44.95
N TYR A 388 -3.33 17.85 -43.69
CA TYR A 388 -3.88 17.20 -42.53
C TYR A 388 -5.42 17.35 -42.42
N GLN A 389 -5.97 18.48 -42.80
CA GLN A 389 -7.41 18.67 -42.86
C GLN A 389 -8.04 17.75 -43.92
N ARG A 390 -7.47 17.68 -45.11
CA ARG A 390 -7.94 16.76 -46.19
C ARG A 390 -7.86 15.29 -45.75
N GLU A 391 -6.80 14.88 -45.04
CA GLU A 391 -6.71 13.53 -44.48
C GLU A 391 -7.88 13.25 -43.51
N LYS A 392 -8.24 14.20 -42.64
CA LYS A 392 -9.40 14.05 -41.74
C LYS A 392 -10.71 13.91 -42.50
N ASP A 393 -10.91 14.70 -43.55
CA ASP A 393 -12.11 14.65 -44.35
C ASP A 393 -12.25 13.29 -45.05
N LEU A 394 -11.18 12.78 -45.63
CA LEU A 394 -11.16 11.45 -46.22
C LEU A 394 -11.43 10.35 -45.19
N LEU A 395 -10.88 10.47 -43.97
CA LEU A 395 -11.16 9.54 -42.89
C LEU A 395 -12.60 9.54 -42.44
N LYS A 396 -13.26 10.75 -42.42
CA LYS A 396 -14.69 10.88 -42.14
C LYS A 396 -15.51 10.19 -43.23
N GLU A 397 -15.23 10.46 -44.50
CA GLU A 397 -15.93 9.86 -45.64
C GLU A 397 -15.79 8.34 -45.65
N LYS A 398 -14.57 7.85 -45.46
CA LYS A 398 -14.31 6.39 -45.33
C LYS A 398 -15.13 5.78 -44.20
N HIS A 399 -15.14 6.40 -43.01
CA HIS A 399 -15.92 5.91 -41.88
C HIS A 399 -17.43 5.81 -42.20
N ILE A 400 -17.96 6.80 -42.90
CA ILE A 400 -19.38 6.82 -43.36
C ILE A 400 -19.66 5.63 -44.27
N VAL A 401 -18.79 5.37 -45.25
CA VAL A 401 -18.95 4.28 -46.22
C VAL A 401 -18.80 2.92 -45.50
N ASP A 402 -17.76 2.76 -44.72
CA ASP A 402 -17.44 1.49 -44.01
C ASP A 402 -18.53 1.07 -42.99
N ASN A 403 -19.26 2.06 -42.44
CA ASN A 403 -20.35 1.84 -41.47
C ASN A 403 -21.75 1.92 -42.08
N ASN A 404 -21.89 1.96 -43.42
CA ASN A 404 -23.17 2.06 -44.15
C ASN A 404 -24.02 3.27 -43.67
N LYS A 405 -23.40 4.42 -43.42
CA LYS A 405 -24.03 5.66 -43.01
C LYS A 405 -24.16 6.63 -44.17
N LEU A 406 -24.90 7.67 -43.99
CA LEU A 406 -25.13 8.72 -44.99
C LEU A 406 -24.54 10.07 -44.50
N LEU A 407 -23.75 10.71 -45.33
CA LEU A 407 -23.16 12.03 -45.07
C LEU A 407 -23.54 12.98 -46.17
N PHE A 408 -23.99 14.16 -45.80
CA PHE A 408 -24.14 15.32 -46.69
C PHE A 408 -23.03 16.33 -46.38
N ARG A 409 -22.35 16.79 -47.43
CA ARG A 409 -21.36 17.87 -47.34
C ARG A 409 -21.91 19.09 -48.03
N ILE A 410 -21.92 20.23 -47.31
CA ILE A 410 -22.45 21.51 -47.74
C ILE A 410 -21.28 22.51 -47.79
N SER A 411 -21.08 23.20 -48.91
CA SER A 411 -20.02 24.19 -49.07
C SER A 411 -20.39 25.53 -48.44
N TYR A 412 -19.38 26.35 -48.16
CA TYR A 412 -19.54 27.71 -47.64
C TYR A 412 -20.33 28.63 -48.59
N ASN A 413 -20.43 28.32 -49.89
CA ASN A 413 -21.17 29.08 -50.89
C ASN A 413 -22.68 28.89 -50.79
N GLN A 414 -23.15 27.84 -50.14
CA GLN A 414 -24.54 27.39 -50.11
C GLN A 414 -25.33 27.91 -48.89
N PHE A 415 -24.88 28.99 -48.24
CA PHE A 415 -25.53 29.48 -47.02
C PHE A 415 -26.95 29.98 -47.26
N ASP A 416 -27.16 30.66 -48.35
CA ASP A 416 -28.46 31.29 -48.67
C ASP A 416 -29.49 30.25 -49.12
N ASP A 417 -29.06 29.10 -49.64
CA ASP A 417 -29.91 28.03 -50.16
C ASP A 417 -30.20 26.93 -49.11
N LEU A 418 -29.82 27.12 -47.85
CA LEU A 418 -29.88 26.08 -46.80
C LEU A 418 -31.29 25.50 -46.59
N GLU A 419 -32.36 26.25 -46.76
CA GLU A 419 -33.73 25.76 -46.60
C GLU A 419 -34.08 24.74 -47.70
N GLU A 420 -33.72 25.04 -48.95
CA GLU A 420 -33.92 24.14 -50.09
C GLU A 420 -33.04 22.89 -49.96
N LEU A 421 -31.79 23.10 -49.60
CA LEU A 421 -30.84 21.99 -49.38
C LEU A 421 -31.28 21.02 -48.27
N VAL A 422 -31.87 21.53 -47.17
CA VAL A 422 -32.42 20.68 -46.13
C VAL A 422 -33.56 19.81 -46.63
N GLN A 423 -34.47 20.37 -47.43
CA GLN A 423 -35.54 19.59 -48.03
C GLN A 423 -34.99 18.52 -48.96
N GLU A 424 -34.00 18.87 -49.78
CA GLU A 424 -33.31 17.94 -50.66
C GLU A 424 -32.60 16.81 -49.88
N MET A 425 -31.86 17.12 -48.79
CA MET A 425 -31.21 16.14 -47.91
C MET A 425 -32.23 15.19 -47.31
N ILE A 426 -33.34 15.70 -46.80
CA ILE A 426 -34.43 14.86 -46.28
C ILE A 426 -34.99 13.92 -47.36
N SER A 427 -35.28 14.47 -48.55
CA SER A 427 -35.76 13.68 -49.69
C SER A 427 -34.76 12.62 -50.11
N LYS A 428 -33.47 12.99 -50.24
CA LYS A 428 -32.37 12.04 -50.57
C LYS A 428 -32.18 11.00 -49.48
N SER A 429 -32.29 11.37 -48.19
CA SER A 429 -32.15 10.42 -47.06
C SER A 429 -33.26 9.38 -47.03
N ASN A 430 -34.44 9.67 -47.57
CA ASN A 430 -35.53 8.70 -47.69
C ASN A 430 -35.30 7.68 -48.82
N LYS A 431 -34.52 8.03 -49.84
CA LYS A 431 -34.18 7.17 -51.00
C LYS A 431 -32.86 6.46 -50.86
N LYS A 432 -31.87 7.13 -50.26
CA LYS A 432 -30.49 6.67 -50.10
C LYS A 432 -30.17 6.53 -48.58
N ASN A 433 -29.63 5.43 -48.17
CA ASN A 433 -29.34 5.18 -46.76
C ASN A 433 -27.85 5.13 -46.44
N LYS A 434 -26.96 5.24 -47.44
CA LYS A 434 -25.50 5.16 -47.27
C LYS A 434 -24.73 5.95 -48.32
N GLY A 435 -23.51 6.33 -47.95
CA GLY A 435 -22.55 6.99 -48.81
C GLY A 435 -22.39 8.48 -48.53
N VAL A 436 -21.56 9.12 -49.29
CA VAL A 436 -21.30 10.56 -49.24
C VAL A 436 -22.07 11.24 -50.37
N VAL A 437 -22.74 12.34 -50.03
CA VAL A 437 -23.43 13.22 -51.00
C VAL A 437 -22.82 14.59 -50.84
N LYS A 438 -22.11 15.04 -51.86
CA LYS A 438 -21.59 16.39 -51.99
C LYS A 438 -22.70 17.24 -52.64
N MET A 439 -23.09 18.32 -51.97
CA MET A 439 -24.26 19.14 -52.36
C MET A 439 -23.87 20.28 -53.28
N ASP A 440 -22.60 20.42 -53.61
CA ASP A 440 -22.05 21.45 -54.45
C ASP A 440 -21.01 20.87 -55.40
N ASP A 441 -20.90 21.44 -56.59
CA ASP A 441 -19.92 21.04 -57.62
C ASP A 441 -18.48 21.49 -57.31
N ILE A 442 -18.29 22.33 -56.27
CA ILE A 442 -16.96 22.76 -55.82
C ILE A 442 -16.12 21.62 -55.24
N TYR A 443 -16.76 20.49 -54.90
CA TYR A 443 -16.04 19.30 -54.38
C TYR A 443 -15.38 18.53 -55.53
N ASP A 444 -14.12 18.78 -55.78
CA ASP A 444 -13.26 18.16 -56.81
C ASP A 444 -12.50 16.91 -56.34
N TRP A 445 -12.74 16.44 -55.11
CA TRP A 445 -12.04 15.36 -54.42
C TRP A 445 -12.94 14.28 -53.78
#